data_0c2fae412f45460c1bda6b9198d47da6
#
_entry.id   0c2fae412f45460c1bda6b9198d47da6
#
_cell.length_a   1.000
_cell.length_b   1.000
_cell.length_c   1.000
_cell.angle_alpha   90.00
_cell.angle_beta   90.00
_cell.angle_gamma   90.00
#
_symmetry.space_group_name_H-M   'P 1'
#
loop_
_entity.id
_entity.type
_entity.pdbx_description
1 polymer ?
#
loop_
_entity_poly.entity_id
_entity_poly.type
_entity_poly.pdbx_seq_one_letter_code
_entity_poly.pdbx_strand_id
1 'polypeptide(L)'
;MPVYVFGHRNPDTDAICSALAYADFLRQTSRPDAVAACCGTPNERTEFVLRKAGLASPKIMMDVRPELEDVCNRDPITAKKGDVFFEVYQRMLDHGVRAIPVLDQEHNVIGIVTLLDLLQLMLRGGVDPIKSREVRTTLDKVVEVIGGSYQHSVETNRVDDLVVTVGAMSANGFTSRMRKFPAERLLVVSGDRPTIQLPAIETGARALVVTGGYQLSSGLLQLAEARGVTVINSPYDTATTTMRIKAAHLIDSVINPEFMKLPSRTPVAAARQQVYRSPQMVFPVVDGDRLIGVISKSDLVHPPRPELILVDHNEISQAVQGAEDADVVEVLDHHRLGGSLKSTNPIRFYMEPVGSTCTLVAKLFRSSGIDPTPGIALCMASGMISDTLNLRSPTATDVDRDLLCWLQKFCDVNLDQFAGEFFQVGSAL
;
A
#
# COMPACT_ATOMS: atom_id res chain seq x y z
N MET A 1 -2.70 5.65 12.25
CA MET A 1 -1.55 6.59 12.12
C MET A 1 -1.12 6.98 13.51
N PRO A 2 0.16 7.30 13.76
CA PRO A 2 0.60 7.81 15.05
C PRO A 2 -0.02 9.19 15.33
N VAL A 3 -0.11 9.55 16.61
CA VAL A 3 -0.41 10.92 17.00
C VAL A 3 0.88 11.74 17.04
N TYR A 4 0.88 12.87 16.36
CA TYR A 4 2.05 13.75 16.30
C TYR A 4 1.93 14.90 17.31
N VAL A 5 2.99 15.12 18.09
CA VAL A 5 3.11 16.24 19.03
C VAL A 5 3.99 17.31 18.40
N PHE A 6 3.41 18.47 18.09
CA PHE A 6 4.08 19.57 17.38
C PHE A 6 4.18 20.82 18.23
N GLY A 7 5.39 21.39 18.33
CA GLY A 7 5.57 22.79 18.66
C GLY A 7 5.19 23.71 17.50
N HIS A 8 5.28 25.03 17.71
CA HIS A 8 4.95 26.01 16.68
C HIS A 8 5.91 25.95 15.46
N ARG A 9 5.45 26.52 14.32
CA ARG A 9 6.12 26.43 13.00
C ARG A 9 7.53 27.04 12.93
N ASN A 10 7.88 27.98 13.83
CA ASN A 10 9.22 28.55 13.95
C ASN A 10 9.85 28.00 15.23
N PRO A 11 10.30 26.75 15.25
CA PRO A 11 10.58 26.02 16.48
C PRO A 11 11.72 26.67 17.25
N ASP A 12 11.46 27.04 18.49
CA ASP A 12 12.45 27.43 19.49
C ASP A 12 12.73 26.30 20.47
N THR A 13 13.41 26.61 21.57
CA THR A 13 13.81 25.58 22.53
C THR A 13 12.62 25.04 23.29
N ASP A 14 11.64 25.89 23.71
CA ASP A 14 10.46 25.41 24.44
C ASP A 14 9.55 24.57 23.55
N ALA A 15 9.28 25.00 22.32
CA ALA A 15 8.48 24.28 21.37
C ALA A 15 9.00 22.86 21.07
N ILE A 16 10.31 22.69 20.93
CA ILE A 16 10.94 21.39 20.66
C ILE A 16 10.99 20.53 21.90
N CYS A 17 11.41 21.11 23.01
CA CYS A 17 11.59 20.39 24.26
C CYS A 17 10.23 19.95 24.86
N SER A 18 9.20 20.78 24.79
CA SER A 18 7.85 20.41 25.21
C SER A 18 7.26 19.30 24.34
N ALA A 19 7.48 19.35 23.03
CA ALA A 19 7.03 18.30 22.14
C ALA A 19 7.70 16.93 22.44
N LEU A 20 9.01 16.91 22.66
CA LEU A 20 9.75 15.69 23.01
C LEU A 20 9.30 15.14 24.38
N ALA A 21 9.24 15.99 25.38
CA ALA A 21 8.87 15.59 26.73
C ALA A 21 7.40 15.14 26.80
N TYR A 22 6.50 15.84 26.12
CA TYR A 22 5.09 15.45 26.12
C TYR A 22 4.83 14.17 25.36
N ALA A 23 5.48 13.97 24.22
CA ALA A 23 5.41 12.69 23.51
C ALA A 23 5.94 11.53 24.36
N ASP A 24 7.01 11.76 25.16
CA ASP A 24 7.53 10.77 26.11
C ASP A 24 6.53 10.45 27.22
N PHE A 25 5.93 11.47 27.83
CA PHE A 25 4.87 11.33 28.82
C PHE A 25 3.68 10.52 28.28
N LEU A 26 3.22 10.84 27.07
CA LEU A 26 2.11 10.16 26.42
C LEU A 26 2.40 8.68 26.15
N ARG A 27 3.61 8.37 25.69
CA ARG A 27 4.02 6.96 25.48
C ARG A 27 3.99 6.13 26.75
N GLN A 28 4.27 6.75 27.91
CA GLN A 28 4.26 6.08 29.20
C GLN A 28 2.86 5.99 29.82
N THR A 29 1.88 6.75 29.29
CA THR A 29 0.54 6.86 29.93
C THR A 29 -0.59 6.37 29.04
N SER A 30 -0.88 7.07 27.96
CA SER A 30 -2.14 6.92 27.21
C SER A 30 -1.99 6.68 25.72
N ARG A 31 -0.86 7.05 25.12
CA ARG A 31 -0.63 7.02 23.67
C ARG A 31 0.74 6.45 23.34
N PRO A 32 0.90 5.13 23.30
CA PRO A 32 2.18 4.48 22.98
C PRO A 32 2.69 4.80 21.58
N ASP A 33 1.83 5.30 20.69
CA ASP A 33 2.08 5.70 19.33
C ASP A 33 2.46 7.19 19.16
N ALA A 34 2.60 7.94 20.28
CA ALA A 34 2.94 9.37 20.23
C ALA A 34 4.35 9.62 19.69
N VAL A 35 4.45 10.52 18.72
CA VAL A 35 5.70 10.89 18.03
C VAL A 35 5.91 12.40 18.13
N ALA A 36 7.03 12.83 18.70
CA ALA A 36 7.44 14.23 18.66
C ALA A 36 7.84 14.64 17.24
N ALA A 37 7.32 15.77 16.78
CA ALA A 37 7.63 16.32 15.46
C ALA A 37 7.89 17.83 15.53
N CYS A 38 8.59 18.38 14.53
CA CYS A 38 8.87 19.81 14.42
C CYS A 38 8.80 20.28 12.96
N CYS A 39 8.55 21.57 12.77
CA CYS A 39 8.36 22.20 11.46
C CYS A 39 9.66 22.68 10.80
N GLY A 40 10.82 22.25 11.28
CA GLY A 40 12.11 22.67 10.74
C GLY A 40 13.28 22.19 11.58
N THR A 41 14.47 22.53 11.12
CA THR A 41 15.71 22.21 11.83
C THR A 41 15.78 23.00 13.16
N PRO A 42 16.10 22.36 14.28
CA PRO A 42 16.32 23.05 15.55
C PRO A 42 17.41 24.13 15.41
N ASN A 43 17.27 25.23 16.15
CA ASN A 43 18.31 26.24 16.21
C ASN A 43 19.52 25.76 17.00
N GLU A 44 20.66 26.49 16.92
CA GLU A 44 21.93 26.09 17.56
C GLU A 44 21.81 25.83 19.07
N ARG A 45 20.99 26.61 19.78
CA ARG A 45 20.73 26.43 21.22
C ARG A 45 19.99 25.15 21.48
N THR A 46 18.95 24.88 20.71
CA THR A 46 18.17 23.64 20.84
C THR A 46 19.02 22.42 20.47
N GLU A 47 19.86 22.50 19.44
CA GLU A 47 20.79 21.42 19.10
C GLU A 47 21.81 21.16 20.23
N PHE A 48 22.28 22.21 20.89
CA PHE A 48 23.13 22.07 22.07
C PHE A 48 22.41 21.33 23.19
N VAL A 49 21.16 21.68 23.48
CA VAL A 49 20.33 20.98 24.47
C VAL A 49 20.20 19.50 24.12
N LEU A 50 19.80 19.19 22.88
CA LEU A 50 19.59 17.80 22.44
C LEU A 50 20.87 16.96 22.56
N ARG A 51 22.02 17.52 22.19
CA ARG A 51 23.33 16.83 22.35
C ARG A 51 23.65 16.57 23.84
N LYS A 52 23.46 17.56 24.70
CA LYS A 52 23.70 17.43 26.16
C LYS A 52 22.74 16.44 26.81
N ALA A 53 21.48 16.41 26.35
CA ALA A 53 20.44 15.49 26.84
C ALA A 53 20.58 14.07 26.28
N GLY A 54 21.44 13.84 25.25
CA GLY A 54 21.53 12.55 24.58
C GLY A 54 20.26 12.16 23.82
N LEU A 55 19.46 13.14 23.40
CA LEU A 55 18.22 12.94 22.67
C LEU A 55 18.37 13.15 21.17
N ALA A 56 17.67 12.33 20.39
CA ALA A 56 17.53 12.56 18.97
C ALA A 56 16.64 13.77 18.69
N SER A 57 16.90 14.46 17.57
CA SER A 57 16.01 15.51 17.07
C SER A 57 14.60 14.94 16.80
N PRO A 58 13.52 15.69 17.06
CA PRO A 58 12.18 15.26 16.70
C PRO A 58 12.06 15.07 15.19
N LYS A 59 11.04 14.32 14.76
CA LYS A 59 10.79 14.09 13.34
C LYS A 59 10.50 15.41 12.62
N ILE A 60 11.32 15.75 11.64
CA ILE A 60 11.06 16.96 10.82
C ILE A 60 9.93 16.66 9.85
N MET A 61 8.86 17.45 9.94
CA MET A 61 7.69 17.37 9.07
C MET A 61 7.21 18.80 8.77
N MET A 62 7.29 19.20 7.50
CA MET A 62 6.90 20.53 7.07
C MET A 62 5.41 20.62 6.71
N ASP A 63 4.79 19.50 6.40
CA ASP A 63 3.39 19.36 6.01
C ASP A 63 2.84 18.06 6.59
N VAL A 64 1.64 18.12 7.18
CA VAL A 64 0.98 16.92 7.76
C VAL A 64 -0.12 16.38 6.88
N ARG A 65 -0.38 16.98 5.73
CA ARG A 65 -1.39 16.46 4.80
C ARG A 65 -0.97 15.08 4.30
N PRO A 66 -1.88 14.10 4.34
CA PRO A 66 -1.54 12.74 3.95
C PRO A 66 -1.19 12.66 2.47
N GLU A 67 -0.16 11.88 2.15
CA GLU A 67 0.22 11.48 0.82
C GLU A 67 -0.43 10.14 0.47
N LEU A 68 -0.42 9.77 -0.81
CA LEU A 68 -1.03 8.52 -1.25
C LEU A 68 -0.40 7.28 -0.62
N GLU A 69 0.88 7.31 -0.31
CA GLU A 69 1.57 6.20 0.36
C GLU A 69 1.08 5.96 1.80
N ASP A 70 0.49 6.98 2.44
CA ASP A 70 -0.07 6.85 3.80
C ASP A 70 -1.45 6.19 3.81
N VAL A 71 -2.17 6.24 2.67
CA VAL A 71 -3.59 5.85 2.59
C VAL A 71 -3.85 4.70 1.62
N CYS A 72 -2.89 4.34 0.76
CA CYS A 72 -3.06 3.26 -0.19
C CYS A 72 -3.09 1.88 0.49
N ASN A 73 -3.82 0.95 -0.12
CA ASN A 73 -3.69 -0.46 0.22
C ASN A 73 -2.33 -0.98 -0.28
N ARG A 74 -1.42 -1.30 0.65
CA ARG A 74 -0.06 -1.75 0.36
C ARG A 74 0.06 -3.25 0.01
N ASP A 75 -1.01 -4.01 0.19
CA ASP A 75 -1.09 -5.43 -0.19
C ASP A 75 -2.22 -5.65 -1.22
N PRO A 76 -2.11 -5.05 -2.41
CA PRO A 76 -3.13 -5.16 -3.43
C PRO A 76 -3.10 -6.51 -4.13
N ILE A 77 -4.27 -6.97 -4.54
CA ILE A 77 -4.37 -8.11 -5.45
C ILE A 77 -3.87 -7.69 -6.82
N THR A 78 -2.96 -8.47 -7.38
CA THR A 78 -2.31 -8.20 -8.67
C THR A 78 -2.37 -9.41 -9.59
N ALA A 79 -2.13 -9.18 -10.88
CA ALA A 79 -1.85 -10.23 -11.86
C ALA A 79 -0.45 -10.04 -12.44
N LYS A 80 0.03 -11.07 -13.13
CA LYS A 80 1.30 -11.03 -13.86
C LYS A 80 1.06 -11.29 -15.35
N LYS A 81 1.97 -10.79 -16.17
CA LYS A 81 2.02 -11.19 -17.57
C LYS A 81 2.21 -12.71 -17.65
N GLY A 82 1.39 -13.37 -18.48
CA GLY A 82 1.38 -14.84 -18.58
C GLY A 82 0.40 -15.54 -17.61
N ASP A 83 -0.29 -14.82 -16.74
CA ASP A 83 -1.41 -15.40 -15.97
C ASP A 83 -2.58 -15.73 -16.91
N VAL A 84 -3.41 -16.69 -16.51
CA VAL A 84 -4.58 -17.11 -17.27
C VAL A 84 -5.87 -16.52 -16.70
N PHE A 85 -6.89 -16.40 -17.57
CA PHE A 85 -8.21 -15.90 -17.20
C PHE A 85 -8.74 -16.56 -15.91
N PHE A 86 -8.68 -17.90 -15.81
CA PHE A 86 -9.24 -18.64 -14.68
C PHE A 86 -8.66 -18.20 -13.35
N GLU A 87 -7.33 -18.13 -13.24
CA GLU A 87 -6.63 -17.75 -12.01
C GLU A 87 -6.92 -16.30 -11.62
N VAL A 88 -6.87 -15.40 -12.61
CA VAL A 88 -7.10 -13.97 -12.37
C VAL A 88 -8.54 -13.71 -11.97
N TYR A 89 -9.49 -14.36 -12.64
CA TYR A 89 -10.91 -14.25 -12.32
C TYR A 89 -11.23 -14.76 -10.91
N GLN A 90 -10.67 -15.91 -10.51
CA GLN A 90 -10.85 -16.43 -9.15
C GLN A 90 -10.28 -15.47 -8.10
N ARG A 91 -9.05 -14.98 -8.28
CA ARG A 91 -8.46 -13.99 -7.38
C ARG A 91 -9.35 -12.75 -7.23
N MET A 92 -9.92 -12.26 -8.34
CA MET A 92 -10.81 -11.11 -8.30
C MET A 92 -12.11 -11.40 -7.54
N LEU A 93 -12.69 -12.59 -7.69
CA LEU A 93 -13.90 -13.03 -6.98
C LEU A 93 -13.65 -13.18 -5.48
N ASP A 94 -12.60 -13.90 -5.10
CA ASP A 94 -12.27 -14.21 -3.71
C ASP A 94 -12.05 -12.94 -2.88
N HIS A 95 -11.56 -11.87 -3.52
CA HIS A 95 -11.29 -10.59 -2.86
C HIS A 95 -12.31 -9.49 -3.18
N GLY A 96 -13.35 -9.79 -3.95
CA GLY A 96 -14.42 -8.83 -4.28
C GLY A 96 -13.96 -7.62 -5.10
N VAL A 97 -12.83 -7.74 -5.84
CA VAL A 97 -12.27 -6.66 -6.66
C VAL A 97 -12.71 -6.78 -8.12
N ARG A 98 -12.87 -5.63 -8.80
CA ARG A 98 -13.35 -5.57 -10.19
C ARG A 98 -12.29 -5.15 -11.20
N ALA A 99 -11.14 -4.72 -10.72
CA ALA A 99 -9.99 -4.34 -11.53
C ALA A 99 -8.71 -4.56 -10.70
N ILE A 100 -7.64 -5.02 -11.34
CA ILE A 100 -6.36 -5.25 -10.70
C ILE A 100 -5.20 -4.77 -11.59
N PRO A 101 -4.11 -4.26 -11.00
CA PRO A 101 -2.89 -3.97 -11.73
C PRO A 101 -2.20 -5.25 -12.17
N VAL A 102 -1.58 -5.18 -13.35
CA VAL A 102 -0.73 -6.24 -13.90
C VAL A 102 0.72 -5.82 -13.79
N LEU A 103 1.55 -6.72 -13.28
CA LEU A 103 2.97 -6.47 -13.02
C LEU A 103 3.86 -7.27 -13.99
N ASP A 104 5.03 -6.70 -14.26
CA ASP A 104 6.14 -7.43 -14.88
C ASP A 104 6.95 -8.21 -13.83
N GLN A 105 8.08 -8.81 -14.26
CA GLN A 105 8.97 -9.56 -13.38
C GLN A 105 9.71 -8.67 -12.36
N GLU A 106 9.84 -7.38 -12.63
CA GLU A 106 10.51 -6.38 -11.80
C GLU A 106 9.55 -5.66 -10.84
N HIS A 107 8.27 -6.10 -10.80
CA HIS A 107 7.18 -5.49 -10.04
C HIS A 107 6.77 -4.08 -10.51
N ASN A 108 7.07 -3.73 -11.76
CA ASN A 108 6.54 -2.51 -12.36
C ASN A 108 5.12 -2.75 -12.87
N VAL A 109 4.30 -1.72 -12.80
CA VAL A 109 2.93 -1.78 -13.32
C VAL A 109 2.94 -1.58 -14.83
N ILE A 110 2.55 -2.62 -15.57
CA ILE A 110 2.50 -2.62 -17.05
C ILE A 110 1.10 -2.40 -17.62
N GLY A 111 0.07 -2.43 -16.77
CA GLY A 111 -1.30 -2.23 -17.20
C GLY A 111 -2.30 -2.56 -16.11
N ILE A 112 -3.58 -2.47 -16.48
CA ILE A 112 -4.72 -2.85 -15.63
C ILE A 112 -5.57 -3.86 -16.42
N VAL A 113 -6.15 -4.82 -15.68
CA VAL A 113 -7.17 -5.72 -16.20
C VAL A 113 -8.44 -5.55 -15.37
N THR A 114 -9.55 -5.35 -16.04
CA THR A 114 -10.88 -5.29 -15.42
C THR A 114 -11.66 -6.60 -15.65
N LEU A 115 -12.71 -6.80 -14.88
CA LEU A 115 -13.63 -7.93 -15.08
C LEU A 115 -14.26 -7.92 -16.48
N LEU A 116 -14.51 -6.75 -17.07
CA LEU A 116 -15.03 -6.63 -18.44
C LEU A 116 -13.98 -7.08 -19.49
N ASP A 117 -12.72 -6.75 -19.29
CA ASP A 117 -11.64 -7.19 -20.16
C ASP A 117 -11.50 -8.71 -20.14
N LEU A 118 -11.59 -9.31 -18.94
CA LEU A 118 -11.61 -10.77 -18.79
C LEU A 118 -12.79 -11.42 -19.51
N LEU A 119 -14.00 -10.85 -19.39
CA LEU A 119 -15.16 -11.37 -20.08
C LEU A 119 -15.01 -11.33 -21.60
N GLN A 120 -14.28 -10.35 -22.17
CA GLN A 120 -13.99 -10.30 -23.59
C GLN A 120 -13.19 -11.52 -24.07
N LEU A 121 -12.30 -12.10 -23.25
CA LEU A 121 -11.58 -13.33 -23.60
C LEU A 121 -12.52 -14.51 -23.80
N MET A 122 -13.54 -14.65 -22.93
CA MET A 122 -14.48 -15.75 -22.98
C MET A 122 -15.54 -15.59 -24.06
N LEU A 123 -15.93 -14.35 -24.33
CA LEU A 123 -17.03 -14.01 -25.24
C LEU A 123 -16.56 -13.46 -26.59
N ARG A 124 -15.25 -13.52 -26.88
CA ARG A 124 -14.71 -13.19 -28.21
C ARG A 124 -15.40 -14.07 -29.26
N GLY A 125 -16.00 -13.48 -30.20
CA GLY A 125 -16.57 -14.26 -31.30
C GLY A 125 -17.54 -13.50 -32.19
N GLY A 126 -18.28 -12.59 -31.67
CA GLY A 126 -19.24 -11.83 -32.50
C GLY A 126 -19.79 -12.65 -33.67
N VAL A 127 -19.55 -12.18 -34.91
CA VAL A 127 -19.95 -12.85 -36.16
C VAL A 127 -18.96 -13.95 -36.59
N ASP A 128 -17.71 -13.99 -36.07
CA ASP A 128 -16.69 -14.97 -36.48
C ASP A 128 -16.67 -16.22 -35.57
N PRO A 129 -17.22 -17.35 -36.02
CA PRO A 129 -17.26 -18.59 -35.23
C PRO A 129 -15.88 -19.19 -34.95
N ILE A 130 -14.83 -18.76 -35.64
CA ILE A 130 -13.47 -19.27 -35.44
C ILE A 130 -12.85 -18.58 -34.24
N LYS A 131 -12.93 -17.26 -34.17
CA LYS A 131 -12.40 -16.47 -33.05
C LYS A 131 -12.97 -16.89 -31.72
N SER A 132 -14.22 -17.37 -31.70
CA SER A 132 -14.83 -17.90 -30.46
C SER A 132 -14.20 -19.19 -29.93
N ARG A 133 -13.34 -19.85 -30.72
CA ARG A 133 -12.66 -21.11 -30.38
C ARG A 133 -11.17 -20.96 -30.16
N GLU A 134 -10.63 -19.79 -30.48
CA GLU A 134 -9.21 -19.52 -30.30
C GLU A 134 -8.91 -19.34 -28.79
N VAL A 135 -7.79 -19.95 -28.37
CA VAL A 135 -7.24 -19.82 -27.03
C VAL A 135 -5.73 -19.66 -27.16
N ARG A 136 -5.22 -18.53 -26.73
CA ARG A 136 -3.77 -18.29 -26.64
C ARG A 136 -3.28 -18.74 -25.25
N THR A 137 -2.48 -19.81 -25.21
CA THR A 137 -2.07 -20.42 -23.94
C THR A 137 -0.87 -21.35 -24.15
N THR A 138 -0.37 -21.94 -23.05
CA THR A 138 0.54 -23.09 -23.06
C THR A 138 -0.22 -24.37 -22.72
N LEU A 139 0.27 -25.53 -23.14
CA LEU A 139 -0.34 -26.81 -22.76
C LEU A 139 -0.22 -27.07 -21.26
N ASP A 140 0.84 -26.56 -20.61
CA ASP A 140 0.99 -26.64 -19.15
C ASP A 140 -0.15 -25.89 -18.43
N LYS A 141 -0.48 -24.67 -18.88
CA LYS A 141 -1.63 -23.93 -18.33
C LYS A 141 -2.97 -24.60 -18.62
N VAL A 142 -3.11 -25.26 -19.76
CA VAL A 142 -4.31 -26.07 -20.05
C VAL A 142 -4.43 -27.20 -19.02
N VAL A 143 -3.36 -27.98 -18.80
CA VAL A 143 -3.35 -29.09 -17.84
C VAL A 143 -3.67 -28.60 -16.42
N GLU A 144 -3.07 -27.49 -16.00
CA GLU A 144 -3.30 -26.88 -14.69
C GLU A 144 -4.78 -26.51 -14.49
N VAL A 145 -5.38 -25.78 -15.44
CA VAL A 145 -6.78 -25.33 -15.35
C VAL A 145 -7.80 -26.45 -15.42
N ILE A 146 -7.54 -27.48 -16.24
CA ILE A 146 -8.44 -28.66 -16.31
C ILE A 146 -8.18 -29.69 -15.20
N GLY A 147 -7.17 -29.49 -14.34
CA GLY A 147 -6.78 -30.51 -13.36
C GLY A 147 -6.40 -31.85 -14.00
N GLY A 148 -5.76 -31.78 -15.17
CA GLY A 148 -5.43 -32.93 -15.99
C GLY A 148 -4.04 -33.50 -15.73
N SER A 149 -3.66 -34.49 -16.57
CA SER A 149 -2.31 -35.05 -16.57
C SER A 149 -1.89 -35.43 -18.00
N TYR A 150 -0.60 -35.45 -18.26
CA TYR A 150 -0.07 -35.90 -19.55
C TYR A 150 0.01 -37.43 -19.62
N GLN A 151 -0.41 -38.02 -20.75
CA GLN A 151 -0.01 -39.36 -21.17
C GLN A 151 1.24 -39.33 -22.07
N HIS A 152 1.31 -38.28 -22.92
CA HIS A 152 2.47 -37.96 -23.76
C HIS A 152 2.58 -36.44 -23.89
N SER A 153 3.79 -35.90 -23.89
CA SER A 153 4.01 -34.46 -23.89
C SER A 153 5.12 -34.02 -24.85
N VAL A 154 4.86 -32.94 -25.60
CA VAL A 154 5.80 -32.32 -26.54
C VAL A 154 5.73 -30.79 -26.35
N GLU A 155 6.84 -30.13 -26.05
CA GLU A 155 6.99 -28.66 -25.95
C GLU A 155 5.85 -27.97 -25.18
N THR A 156 5.54 -28.43 -23.98
CA THR A 156 4.31 -28.04 -23.25
C THR A 156 4.28 -26.59 -22.79
N ASN A 157 5.44 -25.96 -22.62
CA ASN A 157 5.61 -24.57 -22.16
C ASN A 157 5.54 -23.51 -23.27
N ARG A 158 5.48 -23.94 -24.56
CA ARG A 158 5.35 -23.02 -25.69
C ARG A 158 3.98 -22.34 -25.69
N VAL A 159 3.96 -21.03 -25.92
CA VAL A 159 2.70 -20.28 -26.12
C VAL A 159 2.19 -20.54 -27.53
N ASP A 160 1.01 -21.10 -27.64
CA ASP A 160 0.34 -21.45 -28.88
C ASP A 160 -0.99 -20.69 -29.03
N ASP A 161 -1.36 -20.35 -30.26
CA ASP A 161 -2.69 -19.86 -30.61
C ASP A 161 -3.54 -21.07 -31.07
N LEU A 162 -4.19 -21.73 -30.11
CA LEU A 162 -4.90 -22.98 -30.30
C LEU A 162 -6.34 -22.76 -30.76
N VAL A 163 -6.82 -23.64 -31.64
CA VAL A 163 -8.23 -23.73 -32.06
C VAL A 163 -8.87 -24.95 -31.38
N VAL A 164 -9.71 -24.71 -30.37
CA VAL A 164 -10.38 -25.79 -29.66
C VAL A 164 -11.48 -26.39 -30.50
N THR A 165 -11.37 -27.69 -30.77
CA THR A 165 -12.33 -28.45 -31.61
C THR A 165 -12.85 -29.66 -30.84
N VAL A 166 -14.16 -29.72 -30.66
CA VAL A 166 -14.84 -30.80 -29.93
C VAL A 166 -15.32 -31.87 -30.89
N GLY A 167 -14.99 -33.12 -30.58
CA GLY A 167 -15.39 -34.30 -31.39
C GLY A 167 -16.85 -34.71 -31.18
N ALA A 168 -17.80 -33.77 -31.39
CA ALA A 168 -19.23 -33.98 -31.15
C ALA A 168 -20.04 -34.39 -32.38
N MET A 169 -19.41 -34.43 -33.57
CA MET A 169 -20.04 -34.81 -34.82
C MET A 169 -19.59 -36.18 -35.34
N SER A 170 -20.09 -36.62 -36.51
CA SER A 170 -19.63 -37.85 -37.15
C SER A 170 -18.14 -37.78 -37.49
N ALA A 171 -17.45 -38.92 -37.59
CA ALA A 171 -16.03 -38.97 -37.91
C ALA A 171 -15.67 -38.26 -39.22
N ASN A 172 -16.47 -38.47 -40.27
CA ASN A 172 -16.27 -37.81 -41.54
C ASN A 172 -16.44 -36.29 -41.47
N GLY A 173 -17.49 -35.83 -40.81
CA GLY A 173 -17.74 -34.40 -40.60
C GLY A 173 -16.63 -33.75 -39.77
N PHE A 174 -16.15 -34.44 -38.75
CA PHE A 174 -15.06 -33.97 -37.89
C PHE A 174 -13.74 -33.85 -38.63
N THR A 175 -13.34 -34.89 -39.37
CA THR A 175 -12.12 -34.89 -40.20
C THR A 175 -12.14 -33.80 -41.26
N SER A 176 -13.26 -33.63 -41.94
CA SER A 176 -13.44 -32.53 -42.92
C SER A 176 -13.30 -31.14 -42.28
N ARG A 177 -13.72 -31.01 -41.04
CA ARG A 177 -13.64 -29.73 -40.30
C ARG A 177 -12.20 -29.46 -39.83
N MET A 178 -11.49 -30.45 -39.31
CA MET A 178 -10.10 -30.31 -38.87
C MET A 178 -9.19 -29.83 -40.00
N ARG A 179 -9.38 -30.35 -41.20
CA ARG A 179 -8.59 -29.96 -42.41
C ARG A 179 -8.67 -28.49 -42.77
N LYS A 180 -9.59 -27.71 -42.19
CA LYS A 180 -9.74 -26.27 -42.39
C LYS A 180 -8.74 -25.43 -41.56
N PHE A 181 -8.02 -26.06 -40.63
CA PHE A 181 -7.07 -25.41 -39.75
C PHE A 181 -5.70 -26.07 -39.85
N PRO A 182 -4.61 -25.32 -39.64
CA PRO A 182 -3.28 -25.89 -39.50
C PRO A 182 -3.26 -26.88 -38.30
N ALA A 183 -2.68 -28.05 -38.53
CA ALA A 183 -2.67 -29.15 -37.54
C ALA A 183 -2.02 -28.71 -36.19
N GLU A 184 -0.95 -27.91 -36.28
CA GLU A 184 -0.21 -27.39 -35.17
C GLU A 184 -1.00 -26.37 -34.29
N ARG A 185 -2.16 -25.93 -34.76
CA ARG A 185 -3.08 -25.08 -33.99
C ARG A 185 -4.27 -25.86 -33.41
N LEU A 186 -4.45 -27.12 -33.77
CA LEU A 186 -5.59 -27.90 -33.34
C LEU A 186 -5.41 -28.45 -31.92
N LEU A 187 -6.30 -28.07 -31.01
CA LEU A 187 -6.51 -28.75 -29.77
C LEU A 187 -7.84 -29.48 -29.83
N VAL A 188 -7.77 -30.82 -29.91
CA VAL A 188 -8.94 -31.68 -30.07
C VAL A 188 -9.40 -32.18 -28.72
N VAL A 189 -10.69 -32.02 -28.40
CA VAL A 189 -11.33 -32.53 -27.17
C VAL A 189 -12.26 -33.66 -27.55
N SER A 190 -12.04 -34.86 -27.01
CA SER A 190 -12.82 -36.06 -27.27
C SER A 190 -12.96 -36.89 -26.01
N GLY A 191 -14.13 -37.51 -25.81
CA GLY A 191 -14.28 -38.60 -24.86
C GLY A 191 -13.69 -39.91 -25.35
N ASP A 192 -14.20 -41.03 -24.87
CA ASP A 192 -13.82 -42.40 -25.28
C ASP A 192 -14.39 -42.72 -26.69
N ARG A 193 -13.76 -42.12 -27.70
CA ARG A 193 -14.21 -42.25 -29.11
C ARG A 193 -13.02 -42.43 -30.06
N PRO A 194 -12.55 -43.65 -30.26
CA PRO A 194 -11.42 -43.93 -31.17
C PRO A 194 -11.62 -43.38 -32.58
N THR A 195 -12.86 -43.30 -33.05
CA THR A 195 -13.22 -42.73 -34.38
C THR A 195 -12.96 -41.25 -34.53
N ILE A 196 -12.75 -40.53 -33.43
CA ILE A 196 -12.34 -39.12 -33.36
C ILE A 196 -10.85 -39.00 -33.01
N GLN A 197 -10.38 -39.82 -32.06
CA GLN A 197 -9.02 -39.82 -31.58
C GLN A 197 -8.00 -40.15 -32.69
N LEU A 198 -8.28 -41.23 -33.43
CA LEU A 198 -7.38 -41.67 -34.53
C LEU A 198 -7.19 -40.57 -35.60
N PRO A 199 -8.23 -39.96 -36.20
CA PRO A 199 -8.03 -38.89 -37.17
C PRO A 199 -7.32 -37.64 -36.60
N ALA A 200 -7.53 -37.33 -35.30
CA ALA A 200 -6.83 -36.23 -34.65
C ALA A 200 -5.31 -36.46 -34.58
N ILE A 201 -4.91 -37.70 -34.24
CA ILE A 201 -3.51 -38.11 -34.18
C ILE A 201 -2.90 -38.17 -35.58
N GLU A 202 -3.59 -38.79 -36.55
CA GLU A 202 -3.11 -38.93 -37.95
C GLU A 202 -2.91 -37.55 -38.63
N THR A 203 -3.77 -36.56 -38.29
CA THR A 203 -3.64 -35.19 -38.77
C THR A 203 -2.46 -34.45 -38.15
N GLY A 204 -1.88 -34.96 -37.06
CA GLY A 204 -0.80 -34.30 -36.32
C GLY A 204 -1.28 -33.11 -35.52
N ALA A 205 -2.44 -33.22 -34.86
CA ALA A 205 -2.96 -32.17 -34.01
C ALA A 205 -1.96 -31.79 -32.90
N ARG A 206 -1.92 -30.50 -32.53
CA ARG A 206 -1.03 -30.02 -31.46
C ARG A 206 -1.25 -30.74 -30.14
N ALA A 207 -2.50 -31.01 -29.82
CA ALA A 207 -2.86 -31.80 -28.66
C ALA A 207 -4.21 -32.49 -28.79
N LEU A 208 -4.33 -33.66 -28.15
CA LEU A 208 -5.57 -34.40 -27.96
C LEU A 208 -5.87 -34.46 -26.46
N VAL A 209 -7.03 -33.93 -26.04
CA VAL A 209 -7.51 -33.99 -24.67
C VAL A 209 -8.58 -35.09 -24.60
N VAL A 210 -8.31 -36.14 -23.81
CA VAL A 210 -9.23 -37.24 -23.55
C VAL A 210 -9.97 -36.96 -22.24
N THR A 211 -11.31 -36.86 -22.32
CA THR A 211 -12.16 -36.42 -21.20
C THR A 211 -12.81 -37.60 -20.48
N GLY A 212 -13.37 -37.35 -19.27
CA GLY A 212 -14.11 -38.33 -18.47
C GLY A 212 -13.20 -39.29 -17.67
N GLY A 213 -11.94 -38.92 -17.49
CA GLY A 213 -10.96 -39.78 -16.79
C GLY A 213 -10.46 -40.95 -17.61
N TYR A 214 -10.86 -41.04 -18.89
CA TYR A 214 -10.42 -42.14 -19.79
C TYR A 214 -8.96 -41.95 -20.23
N GLN A 215 -8.30 -43.03 -20.53
CA GLN A 215 -6.96 -43.07 -21.12
C GLN A 215 -7.00 -43.48 -22.58
N LEU A 216 -6.06 -42.97 -23.34
CA LEU A 216 -5.88 -43.43 -24.73
C LEU A 216 -5.42 -44.89 -24.72
N SER A 217 -5.89 -45.69 -25.68
CA SER A 217 -5.42 -47.07 -25.81
C SER A 217 -3.92 -47.11 -26.17
N SER A 218 -3.22 -48.15 -25.77
CA SER A 218 -1.76 -48.28 -26.02
C SER A 218 -1.35 -48.12 -27.48
N GLY A 219 -2.14 -48.67 -28.39
CA GLY A 219 -1.86 -48.51 -29.83
C GLY A 219 -2.03 -47.07 -30.36
N LEU A 220 -3.04 -46.36 -29.86
CA LEU A 220 -3.24 -44.96 -30.22
C LEU A 220 -2.20 -44.07 -29.56
N LEU A 221 -1.78 -44.40 -28.32
CA LEU A 221 -0.73 -43.64 -27.64
C LEU A 221 0.61 -43.77 -28.38
N GLN A 222 1.03 -44.99 -28.76
CA GLN A 222 2.24 -45.19 -29.59
C GLN A 222 2.19 -44.40 -30.91
N LEU A 223 1.02 -44.35 -31.52
CA LEU A 223 0.83 -43.52 -32.76
C LEU A 223 0.96 -42.03 -32.47
N ALA A 224 0.41 -41.56 -31.33
CA ALA A 224 0.52 -40.17 -30.92
C ALA A 224 1.99 -39.77 -30.62
N GLU A 225 2.74 -40.65 -29.96
CA GLU A 225 4.18 -40.49 -29.75
C GLU A 225 4.95 -40.39 -31.07
N ALA A 226 4.68 -41.29 -31.99
CA ALA A 226 5.32 -41.32 -33.30
C ALA A 226 4.99 -40.10 -34.18
N ARG A 227 3.85 -39.45 -33.94
CA ARG A 227 3.37 -38.24 -34.63
C ARG A 227 3.66 -36.94 -33.92
N GLY A 228 4.26 -36.98 -32.71
CA GLY A 228 4.55 -35.82 -31.91
C GLY A 228 3.29 -35.09 -31.40
N VAL A 229 2.18 -35.83 -31.18
CA VAL A 229 0.92 -35.29 -30.67
C VAL A 229 0.90 -35.37 -29.16
N THR A 230 0.76 -34.24 -28.48
CA THR A 230 0.59 -34.22 -27.00
C THR A 230 -0.77 -34.82 -26.62
N VAL A 231 -0.78 -35.75 -25.65
CA VAL A 231 -1.99 -36.38 -25.12
C VAL A 231 -2.20 -36.00 -23.68
N ILE A 232 -3.34 -35.40 -23.38
CA ILE A 232 -3.73 -34.90 -22.07
C ILE A 232 -5.01 -35.62 -21.61
N ASN A 233 -5.03 -36.08 -20.36
CA ASN A 233 -6.24 -36.60 -19.72
C ASN A 233 -6.92 -35.51 -18.89
N SER A 234 -8.25 -35.43 -19.00
CA SER A 234 -9.07 -34.60 -18.14
C SER A 234 -10.01 -35.48 -17.30
N PRO A 235 -10.10 -35.23 -15.99
CA PRO A 235 -11.06 -35.95 -15.14
C PRO A 235 -12.51 -35.55 -15.41
N TYR A 236 -12.74 -34.38 -16.03
CA TYR A 236 -14.07 -33.82 -16.27
C TYR A 236 -14.68 -34.35 -17.58
N ASP A 237 -16.00 -34.18 -17.70
CA ASP A 237 -16.71 -34.40 -18.95
C ASP A 237 -16.26 -33.43 -20.07
N THR A 238 -16.68 -33.71 -21.29
CA THR A 238 -16.25 -32.93 -22.47
C THR A 238 -16.70 -31.46 -22.41
N ALA A 239 -17.86 -31.17 -21.87
CA ALA A 239 -18.38 -29.79 -21.82
C ALA A 239 -17.60 -28.96 -20.79
N THR A 240 -17.44 -29.51 -19.58
CA THR A 240 -16.64 -28.88 -18.50
C THR A 240 -15.19 -28.70 -18.92
N THR A 241 -14.56 -29.72 -19.51
CA THR A 241 -13.18 -29.66 -20.02
C THR A 241 -13.05 -28.54 -21.05
N THR A 242 -13.96 -28.44 -22.01
CA THR A 242 -13.92 -27.42 -23.06
C THR A 242 -14.04 -26.01 -22.48
N MET A 243 -14.93 -25.81 -21.51
CA MET A 243 -15.06 -24.53 -20.80
C MET A 243 -13.78 -24.14 -20.07
N ARG A 244 -13.19 -25.10 -19.36
CA ARG A 244 -11.94 -24.88 -18.61
C ARG A 244 -10.73 -24.60 -19.54
N ILE A 245 -10.63 -25.28 -20.67
CA ILE A 245 -9.62 -24.98 -21.69
C ILE A 245 -9.75 -23.52 -22.18
N LYS A 246 -10.95 -23.04 -22.42
CA LYS A 246 -11.16 -21.63 -22.77
C LYS A 246 -10.72 -20.69 -21.66
N ALA A 247 -10.94 -21.07 -20.42
CA ALA A 247 -10.53 -20.30 -19.26
C ALA A 247 -9.00 -20.36 -19.00
N ALA A 248 -8.24 -21.21 -19.70
CA ALA A 248 -6.79 -21.21 -19.73
C ALA A 248 -6.18 -20.14 -20.67
N HIS A 249 -6.99 -19.25 -21.24
CA HIS A 249 -6.52 -18.15 -22.10
C HIS A 249 -5.65 -17.17 -21.30
N LEU A 250 -4.45 -16.83 -21.83
CA LEU A 250 -3.57 -15.83 -21.26
C LEU A 250 -4.24 -14.44 -21.28
N ILE A 251 -4.09 -13.67 -20.21
CA ILE A 251 -4.68 -12.33 -20.10
C ILE A 251 -3.93 -11.27 -20.90
N ASP A 252 -2.77 -11.57 -21.44
CA ASP A 252 -1.84 -10.63 -22.09
C ASP A 252 -2.52 -9.75 -23.15
N SER A 253 -3.48 -10.30 -23.90
CA SER A 253 -4.17 -9.59 -24.98
C SER A 253 -5.25 -8.62 -24.51
N VAL A 254 -5.56 -8.60 -23.22
CA VAL A 254 -6.59 -7.74 -22.61
C VAL A 254 -6.03 -6.84 -21.51
N ILE A 255 -4.71 -6.86 -21.32
CA ILE A 255 -4.03 -5.89 -20.46
C ILE A 255 -4.18 -4.52 -21.12
N ASN A 256 -4.83 -3.59 -20.42
CA ASN A 256 -4.92 -2.20 -20.88
C ASN A 256 -3.65 -1.45 -20.46
N PRO A 257 -2.77 -1.05 -21.40
CA PRO A 257 -1.57 -0.28 -21.12
C PRO A 257 -1.84 1.22 -20.93
N GLU A 258 -3.02 1.69 -21.33
CA GLU A 258 -3.43 3.08 -21.15
C GLU A 258 -4.16 3.23 -19.82
N PHE A 259 -3.42 3.54 -18.76
CA PHE A 259 -3.96 3.70 -17.43
C PHE A 259 -3.30 4.85 -16.67
N MET A 260 -4.04 5.42 -15.73
CA MET A 260 -3.52 6.42 -14.80
C MET A 260 -2.84 5.72 -13.63
N LYS A 261 -1.58 6.05 -13.39
CA LYS A 261 -0.83 5.74 -12.18
C LYS A 261 -0.54 7.03 -11.41
N LEU A 262 -0.39 6.93 -10.11
CA LEU A 262 -0.22 8.10 -9.24
C LEU A 262 1.10 7.95 -8.45
N PRO A 263 1.96 8.98 -8.44
CA PRO A 263 3.17 8.97 -7.60
C PRO A 263 2.80 8.85 -6.12
N SER A 264 3.58 8.08 -5.36
CA SER A 264 3.32 7.77 -3.95
C SER A 264 3.24 9.02 -3.06
N ARG A 265 4.07 10.02 -3.37
CA ARG A 265 4.14 11.30 -2.65
C ARG A 265 3.15 12.37 -3.15
N THR A 266 2.14 11.96 -3.90
CA THR A 266 1.07 12.89 -4.30
C THR A 266 0.16 13.17 -3.11
N PRO A 267 -0.08 14.43 -2.74
CA PRO A 267 -1.05 14.76 -1.69
C PRO A 267 -2.44 14.22 -2.05
N VAL A 268 -3.13 13.63 -1.08
CA VAL A 268 -4.46 13.01 -1.27
C VAL A 268 -5.46 13.98 -1.89
N ALA A 269 -5.45 15.25 -1.48
CA ALA A 269 -6.31 16.29 -2.04
C ALA A 269 -6.09 16.52 -3.55
N ALA A 270 -4.83 16.50 -3.99
CA ALA A 270 -4.48 16.64 -5.42
C ALA A 270 -4.87 15.39 -6.23
N ALA A 271 -4.62 14.21 -5.69
CA ALA A 271 -5.03 12.95 -6.31
C ALA A 271 -6.54 12.86 -6.49
N ARG A 272 -7.32 13.33 -5.51
CA ARG A 272 -8.79 13.35 -5.55
C ARG A 272 -9.33 14.05 -6.80
N GLN A 273 -8.78 15.21 -7.15
CA GLN A 273 -9.20 15.97 -8.34
C GLN A 273 -8.94 15.21 -9.64
N GLN A 274 -7.78 14.51 -9.73
CA GLN A 274 -7.40 13.74 -10.91
C GLN A 274 -8.29 12.49 -11.06
N VAL A 275 -8.44 11.74 -9.97
CA VAL A 275 -9.14 10.45 -9.90
C VAL A 275 -10.65 10.62 -10.15
N TYR A 276 -11.26 11.69 -9.65
CA TYR A 276 -12.70 11.90 -9.76
C TYR A 276 -13.19 11.93 -11.22
N ARG A 277 -12.42 12.49 -12.14
CA ARG A 277 -12.77 12.64 -13.56
C ARG A 277 -12.44 11.41 -14.40
N SER A 278 -11.66 10.47 -13.88
CA SER A 278 -11.24 9.27 -14.60
C SER A 278 -12.35 8.19 -14.58
N PRO A 279 -12.58 7.45 -15.66
CA PRO A 279 -13.45 6.26 -15.66
C PRO A 279 -12.80 5.06 -14.95
N GLN A 280 -11.49 5.12 -14.68
CA GLN A 280 -10.73 4.04 -14.04
C GLN A 280 -11.25 3.74 -12.63
N MET A 281 -11.20 2.47 -12.22
CA MET A 281 -11.76 1.99 -10.94
C MET A 281 -10.69 1.83 -9.86
N VAL A 282 -9.49 1.42 -10.24
CA VAL A 282 -8.34 1.21 -9.36
C VAL A 282 -7.15 2.01 -9.90
N PHE A 283 -6.44 2.70 -9.02
CA PHE A 283 -5.30 3.54 -9.38
C PHE A 283 -4.05 3.00 -8.69
N PRO A 284 -3.08 2.46 -9.44
CA PRO A 284 -1.79 2.09 -8.91
C PRO A 284 -1.07 3.31 -8.32
N VAL A 285 -0.61 3.18 -7.10
CA VAL A 285 0.29 4.12 -6.42
C VAL A 285 1.70 3.60 -6.60
N VAL A 286 2.58 4.43 -7.18
CA VAL A 286 3.90 3.98 -7.64
C VAL A 286 5.04 4.88 -7.13
N ASP A 287 6.22 4.27 -6.99
CA ASP A 287 7.49 4.97 -6.91
C ASP A 287 8.28 4.68 -8.20
N GLY A 288 8.39 5.70 -9.07
CA GLY A 288 8.75 5.48 -10.47
C GLY A 288 7.69 4.65 -11.20
N ASP A 289 8.03 3.42 -11.59
CA ASP A 289 7.10 2.44 -12.20
C ASP A 289 6.73 1.31 -11.24
N ARG A 290 7.43 1.20 -10.12
CA ARG A 290 7.25 0.14 -9.12
C ARG A 290 5.98 0.36 -8.31
N LEU A 291 5.17 -0.68 -8.18
CA LEU A 291 3.96 -0.66 -7.38
C LEU A 291 4.27 -0.54 -5.88
N ILE A 292 3.70 0.48 -5.22
CA ILE A 292 3.70 0.65 -3.77
C ILE A 292 2.38 0.17 -3.17
N GLY A 293 1.28 0.43 -3.87
CA GLY A 293 -0.04 0.05 -3.44
C GLY A 293 -1.10 0.45 -4.47
N VAL A 294 -2.36 0.36 -4.09
CA VAL A 294 -3.48 0.81 -4.92
C VAL A 294 -4.46 1.65 -4.10
N ILE A 295 -5.14 2.54 -4.78
CA ILE A 295 -6.30 3.27 -4.25
C ILE A 295 -7.48 3.14 -5.19
N SER A 296 -8.66 3.26 -4.63
CA SER A 296 -9.93 3.42 -5.34
C SER A 296 -10.50 4.83 -5.11
N LYS A 297 -11.56 5.17 -5.83
CA LYS A 297 -12.29 6.43 -5.59
C LYS A 297 -12.86 6.53 -4.19
N SER A 298 -13.32 5.40 -3.63
CA SER A 298 -13.88 5.33 -2.26
C SER A 298 -12.85 5.68 -1.20
N ASP A 299 -11.60 5.26 -1.37
CA ASP A 299 -10.54 5.53 -0.40
C ASP A 299 -10.21 7.02 -0.28
N LEU A 300 -10.50 7.79 -1.34
CA LEU A 300 -10.27 9.23 -1.38
C LEU A 300 -11.48 10.06 -0.90
N VAL A 301 -12.63 9.45 -0.62
CA VAL A 301 -13.82 10.18 -0.13
C VAL A 301 -13.61 10.64 1.30
N HIS A 302 -13.11 9.75 2.15
CA HIS A 302 -12.82 10.01 3.57
C HIS A 302 -11.40 9.55 3.90
N PRO A 303 -10.36 10.30 3.45
CA PRO A 303 -9.00 9.94 3.83
C PRO A 303 -8.84 10.07 5.34
N PRO A 304 -8.06 9.19 5.96
CA PRO A 304 -7.76 9.33 7.37
C PRO A 304 -7.02 10.64 7.62
N ARG A 305 -7.44 11.37 8.66
CA ARG A 305 -6.80 12.60 9.09
C ARG A 305 -5.71 12.30 10.11
N PRO A 306 -4.52 12.89 10.00
CA PRO A 306 -3.52 12.75 11.05
C PRO A 306 -4.02 13.38 12.34
N GLU A 307 -3.80 12.73 13.48
CA GLU A 307 -4.08 13.29 14.79
C GLU A 307 -2.91 14.16 15.25
N LEU A 308 -3.20 15.40 15.66
CA LEU A 308 -2.22 16.36 16.13
C LEU A 308 -2.47 16.76 17.58
N ILE A 309 -1.39 16.87 18.33
CA ILE A 309 -1.33 17.53 19.61
C ILE A 309 -0.45 18.76 19.44
N LEU A 310 -0.99 19.92 19.75
CA LEU A 310 -0.26 21.18 19.65
C LEU A 310 0.33 21.54 21.02
N VAL A 311 1.62 21.83 21.05
CA VAL A 311 2.31 22.33 22.24
C VAL A 311 2.93 23.68 21.93
N ASP A 312 2.92 24.58 22.92
CA ASP A 312 3.55 25.90 22.83
C ASP A 312 2.93 26.84 21.79
N HIS A 313 1.72 26.56 21.37
CA HIS A 313 0.85 27.44 20.56
C HIS A 313 -0.58 26.91 20.54
N ASN A 314 -1.53 27.82 20.27
CA ASN A 314 -2.95 27.49 20.19
C ASN A 314 -3.63 28.10 18.96
N GLU A 315 -2.85 28.54 17.98
CA GLU A 315 -3.35 29.11 16.72
C GLU A 315 -2.94 28.30 15.52
N ILE A 316 -3.87 28.02 14.58
CA ILE A 316 -3.58 27.30 13.33
C ILE A 316 -2.54 28.03 12.47
N SER A 317 -2.50 29.36 12.51
CA SER A 317 -1.50 30.16 11.80
C SER A 317 -0.05 29.89 12.23
N GLN A 318 0.12 29.39 13.45
CA GLN A 318 1.41 29.04 14.02
C GLN A 318 1.72 27.53 13.93
N ALA A 319 0.72 26.71 13.57
CA ALA A 319 0.85 25.28 13.44
C ALA A 319 1.61 24.84 12.17
N VAL A 320 1.92 23.58 12.09
CA VAL A 320 2.47 22.92 10.89
C VAL A 320 1.53 23.10 9.70
N GLN A 321 2.08 23.14 8.49
CA GLN A 321 1.28 23.23 7.28
C GLN A 321 0.35 22.02 7.16
N GLY A 322 -0.92 22.24 6.79
CA GLY A 322 -1.93 21.19 6.70
C GLY A 322 -2.65 20.89 8.02
N ALA A 323 -2.32 21.57 9.11
CA ALA A 323 -3.00 21.39 10.40
C ALA A 323 -4.52 21.69 10.33
N GLU A 324 -4.94 22.54 9.39
CA GLU A 324 -6.35 22.83 9.11
C GLU A 324 -7.15 21.62 8.59
N ASP A 325 -6.45 20.64 7.97
CA ASP A 325 -7.02 19.41 7.43
C ASP A 325 -6.83 18.21 8.37
N ALA A 326 -6.10 18.39 9.48
CA ALA A 326 -5.82 17.38 10.49
C ALA A 326 -6.88 17.42 11.62
N ASP A 327 -6.87 16.37 12.44
CA ASP A 327 -7.67 16.31 13.67
C ASP A 327 -6.79 16.73 14.86
N VAL A 328 -6.91 18.00 15.27
CA VAL A 328 -6.28 18.47 16.53
C VAL A 328 -7.07 17.84 17.68
N VAL A 329 -6.40 17.01 18.48
CA VAL A 329 -7.03 16.27 19.59
C VAL A 329 -6.71 16.88 20.97
N GLU A 330 -5.60 17.61 21.08
CA GLU A 330 -5.19 18.24 22.32
C GLU A 330 -4.32 19.46 22.08
N VAL A 331 -4.37 20.44 23.00
CA VAL A 331 -3.51 21.61 23.05
C VAL A 331 -2.94 21.79 24.45
N LEU A 332 -1.62 21.95 24.56
CA LEU A 332 -0.91 22.35 25.78
C LEU A 332 -0.19 23.67 25.49
N ASP A 333 -0.51 24.72 26.20
CA ASP A 333 0.06 26.05 25.91
C ASP A 333 0.03 26.98 27.11
N HIS A 334 0.99 27.89 27.19
CA HIS A 334 1.08 28.92 28.19
C HIS A 334 0.84 30.33 27.64
N HIS A 335 0.66 30.47 26.35
CA HIS A 335 0.40 31.74 25.68
C HIS A 335 -1.05 32.20 25.88
N ARG A 336 -1.34 33.46 25.53
CA ARG A 336 -2.72 33.95 25.48
C ARG A 336 -3.55 33.15 24.49
N LEU A 337 -4.82 32.97 24.80
CA LEU A 337 -5.75 32.25 23.94
C LEU A 337 -5.96 32.98 22.61
N GLY A 338 -5.65 32.32 21.50
CA GLY A 338 -6.00 32.74 20.16
C GLY A 338 -7.43 32.31 19.76
N GLY A 339 -7.95 32.82 18.65
CA GLY A 339 -9.31 32.52 18.18
C GLY A 339 -9.39 31.72 16.88
N SER A 340 -8.26 31.26 16.34
CA SER A 340 -8.22 30.65 15.00
C SER A 340 -8.43 29.13 15.00
N LEU A 341 -8.22 28.45 16.12
CA LEU A 341 -8.38 26.99 16.23
C LEU A 341 -9.87 26.62 16.18
N LYS A 342 -10.21 25.71 15.27
CA LYS A 342 -11.54 25.10 15.18
C LYS A 342 -11.38 23.59 15.20
N SER A 343 -12.18 22.91 16.00
CA SER A 343 -12.22 21.46 16.05
C SER A 343 -13.61 20.95 15.73
N THR A 344 -13.69 19.78 15.08
CA THR A 344 -14.97 19.10 14.80
C THR A 344 -15.48 18.37 16.05
N ASN A 345 -14.57 17.89 16.87
CA ASN A 345 -14.85 17.17 18.10
C ASN A 345 -14.37 17.98 19.32
N PRO A 346 -14.90 17.74 20.54
CA PRO A 346 -14.33 18.27 21.76
C PRO A 346 -12.86 17.85 21.90
N ILE A 347 -12.00 18.81 22.22
CA ILE A 347 -10.57 18.59 22.41
C ILE A 347 -10.18 18.92 23.85
N ARG A 348 -9.11 18.29 24.33
CA ARG A 348 -8.50 18.65 25.61
C ARG A 348 -7.69 19.94 25.41
N PHE A 349 -7.99 20.95 26.21
CA PHE A 349 -7.29 22.23 26.20
C PHE A 349 -6.68 22.45 27.58
N TYR A 350 -5.34 22.43 27.68
CA TYR A 350 -4.62 22.58 28.93
C TYR A 350 -3.76 23.84 28.86
N MET A 351 -4.23 24.89 29.54
CA MET A 351 -3.57 26.20 29.59
C MET A 351 -3.48 26.72 31.03
N GLU A 352 -2.30 27.19 31.38
CA GLU A 352 -2.07 27.90 32.64
C GLU A 352 -1.09 29.07 32.42
N PRO A 353 -1.21 30.15 33.18
CA PRO A 353 -0.30 31.29 33.08
C PRO A 353 1.02 30.97 33.81
N VAL A 354 1.88 30.21 33.16
CA VAL A 354 3.23 29.83 33.62
C VAL A 354 4.27 30.37 32.65
N GLY A 355 5.54 30.23 32.97
CA GLY A 355 6.64 30.82 32.18
C GLY A 355 7.01 30.03 30.92
N SER A 356 6.55 28.79 30.72
CA SER A 356 6.93 27.91 29.63
C SER A 356 5.95 26.73 29.51
N THR A 357 5.76 26.22 28.29
CA THR A 357 4.99 24.99 28.07
C THR A 357 5.69 23.77 28.68
N CYS A 358 7.02 23.73 28.73
CA CYS A 358 7.77 22.71 29.46
C CYS A 358 7.40 22.67 30.97
N THR A 359 7.00 23.79 31.56
CA THR A 359 6.47 23.83 32.95
C THR A 359 5.19 23.01 33.09
N LEU A 360 4.28 23.15 32.13
CA LEU A 360 3.03 22.35 32.12
C LEU A 360 3.33 20.85 31.95
N VAL A 361 4.25 20.49 31.07
CA VAL A 361 4.67 19.09 30.90
C VAL A 361 5.32 18.53 32.17
N ALA A 362 6.24 19.28 32.78
CA ALA A 362 6.87 18.87 34.05
C ALA A 362 5.84 18.69 35.17
N LYS A 363 4.83 19.56 35.22
CA LYS A 363 3.70 19.42 36.18
C LYS A 363 2.92 18.14 35.96
N LEU A 364 2.68 17.73 34.71
CA LEU A 364 2.03 16.46 34.38
C LEU A 364 2.85 15.26 34.81
N PHE A 365 4.17 15.23 34.54
CA PHE A 365 5.06 14.18 35.05
C PHE A 365 4.98 14.05 36.56
N ARG A 366 5.16 15.18 37.30
CA ARG A 366 5.14 15.17 38.76
C ARG A 366 3.80 14.74 39.34
N SER A 367 2.69 15.25 38.81
CA SER A 367 1.34 14.92 39.30
C SER A 367 0.94 13.47 39.01
N SER A 368 1.49 12.87 37.99
CA SER A 368 1.26 11.46 37.65
C SER A 368 2.22 10.49 38.36
N GLY A 369 3.17 11.01 39.14
CA GLY A 369 4.16 10.19 39.84
C GLY A 369 5.14 9.50 38.90
N ILE A 370 5.36 10.06 37.71
CA ILE A 370 6.29 9.53 36.69
C ILE A 370 7.58 10.34 36.74
N ASP A 371 8.69 9.66 36.98
CA ASP A 371 10.01 10.28 36.98
C ASP A 371 10.53 10.39 35.54
N PRO A 372 10.92 11.59 35.07
CA PRO A 372 11.48 11.75 33.75
C PRO A 372 12.90 11.14 33.68
N THR A 373 13.29 10.64 32.50
CA THR A 373 14.69 10.27 32.26
C THR A 373 15.58 11.51 32.33
N PRO A 374 16.90 11.38 32.62
CA PRO A 374 17.81 12.54 32.71
C PRO A 374 17.78 13.45 31.48
N GLY A 375 17.69 12.85 30.29
CA GLY A 375 17.61 13.60 29.03
C GLY A 375 16.29 14.38 28.91
N ILE A 376 15.16 13.78 29.26
CA ILE A 376 13.84 14.45 29.23
C ILE A 376 13.77 15.54 30.32
N ALA A 377 14.32 15.29 31.51
CA ALA A 377 14.40 16.29 32.58
C ALA A 377 15.18 17.52 32.14
N LEU A 378 16.38 17.31 31.51
CA LEU A 378 17.19 18.39 30.96
C LEU A 378 16.48 19.13 29.84
N CYS A 379 15.77 18.42 28.98
CA CYS A 379 14.99 18.99 27.90
C CYS A 379 13.90 19.93 28.43
N MET A 380 13.09 19.48 29.40
CA MET A 380 12.08 20.33 30.03
C MET A 380 12.70 21.54 30.76
N ALA A 381 13.77 21.32 31.51
CA ALA A 381 14.49 22.41 32.21
C ALA A 381 15.02 23.45 31.21
N SER A 382 15.48 23.00 30.02
CA SER A 382 16.01 23.90 28.98
C SER A 382 14.92 24.78 28.36
N GLY A 383 13.73 24.25 28.08
CA GLY A 383 12.59 25.07 27.64
C GLY A 383 12.23 26.12 28.69
N MET A 384 12.10 25.72 29.95
CA MET A 384 11.83 26.65 31.06
C MET A 384 12.90 27.73 31.18
N ILE A 385 14.20 27.36 31.10
CA ILE A 385 15.33 28.32 31.17
C ILE A 385 15.29 29.28 29.98
N SER A 386 14.97 28.79 28.77
CA SER A 386 14.87 29.61 27.57
C SER A 386 13.80 30.69 27.72
N ASP A 387 12.57 30.34 27.99
CA ASP A 387 11.42 31.23 27.97
C ASP A 387 11.34 32.17 29.16
N THR A 388 11.83 31.70 30.30
CA THR A 388 11.88 32.53 31.53
C THR A 388 13.17 33.33 31.64
N LEU A 389 14.11 33.25 30.68
CA LEU A 389 15.44 33.86 30.81
C LEU A 389 16.13 33.45 32.14
N ASN A 390 16.11 32.15 32.44
CA ASN A 390 16.56 31.58 33.69
C ASN A 390 15.86 32.24 34.92
N LEU A 391 14.53 32.27 34.90
CA LEU A 391 13.64 32.82 35.92
C LEU A 391 13.79 34.35 36.14
N ARG A 392 14.36 35.06 35.19
CA ARG A 392 14.51 36.53 35.23
C ARG A 392 13.39 37.28 34.47
N SER A 393 12.68 36.58 33.58
CA SER A 393 11.53 37.15 32.85
C SER A 393 10.40 37.51 33.82
N PRO A 394 9.66 38.59 33.57
CA PRO A 394 8.44 38.90 34.31
C PRO A 394 7.32 37.86 34.15
N THR A 395 7.46 37.00 33.17
CA THR A 395 6.54 35.85 32.91
C THR A 395 6.84 34.64 33.85
N ALA A 396 8.02 34.60 34.49
CA ALA A 396 8.40 33.51 35.38
C ALA A 396 7.52 33.52 36.65
N THR A 397 7.02 32.35 37.04
CA THR A 397 6.14 32.15 38.17
C THR A 397 6.83 31.32 39.27
N ASP A 398 6.23 31.23 40.45
CA ASP A 398 6.69 30.34 41.50
C ASP A 398 6.57 28.88 41.11
N VAL A 399 5.63 28.51 40.24
CA VAL A 399 5.48 27.16 39.70
C VAL A 399 6.70 26.79 38.85
N ASP A 400 7.20 27.70 38.02
CA ASP A 400 8.41 27.49 37.24
C ASP A 400 9.63 27.24 38.14
N ARG A 401 9.79 28.03 39.18
CA ARG A 401 10.89 27.85 40.20
C ARG A 401 10.84 26.50 40.88
N ASP A 402 9.66 26.11 41.37
CA ASP A 402 9.45 24.87 42.08
C ASP A 402 9.70 23.65 41.19
N LEU A 403 9.21 23.67 39.94
CA LEU A 403 9.41 22.59 38.97
C LEU A 403 10.85 22.52 38.45
N LEU A 404 11.53 23.64 38.25
CA LEU A 404 12.93 23.64 37.85
C LEU A 404 13.82 23.02 38.96
N CYS A 405 13.55 23.34 40.25
CA CYS A 405 14.18 22.68 41.40
C CYS A 405 13.87 21.17 41.45
N TRP A 406 12.66 20.78 41.10
CA TRP A 406 12.27 19.36 41.07
C TRP A 406 13.01 18.63 39.95
N LEU A 407 13.11 19.23 38.74
CA LEU A 407 13.82 18.65 37.56
C LEU A 407 15.33 18.51 37.83
N GLN A 408 15.94 19.42 38.61
CA GLN A 408 17.38 19.32 38.96
C GLN A 408 17.72 17.95 39.58
N LYS A 409 16.78 17.31 40.29
CA LYS A 409 17.00 16.00 40.92
C LYS A 409 17.23 14.87 39.93
N PHE A 410 16.77 15.03 38.68
CA PHE A 410 16.84 14.05 37.62
C PHE A 410 17.91 14.38 36.56
N CYS A 411 18.40 15.63 36.54
CA CYS A 411 19.44 16.05 35.59
C CYS A 411 20.84 15.64 36.06
N ASP A 412 21.64 15.11 35.17
CA ASP A 412 23.05 14.77 35.40
C ASP A 412 23.98 15.99 35.42
N VAL A 413 23.43 17.20 35.20
CA VAL A 413 24.15 18.46 35.13
C VAL A 413 23.58 19.45 36.15
N ASN A 414 24.42 20.38 36.62
CA ASN A 414 23.93 21.52 37.40
C ASN A 414 23.23 22.52 36.48
N LEU A 415 21.95 22.80 36.73
CA LEU A 415 21.13 23.65 35.86
C LEU A 415 21.57 25.11 35.83
N ASP A 416 22.13 25.66 36.92
CA ASP A 416 22.67 27.04 36.91
C ASP A 416 23.89 27.17 36.03
N GLN A 417 24.83 26.20 36.08
CA GLN A 417 25.98 26.15 35.22
C GLN A 417 25.52 25.94 33.76
N PHE A 418 24.63 25.00 33.54
CA PHE A 418 24.06 24.71 32.21
C PHE A 418 23.39 25.94 31.59
N ALA A 419 22.61 26.72 32.35
CA ALA A 419 22.00 27.95 31.86
C ALA A 419 23.04 28.97 31.38
N GLY A 420 24.20 29.09 32.09
CA GLY A 420 25.33 29.89 31.62
C GLY A 420 25.86 29.44 30.27
N GLU A 421 26.11 28.14 30.08
CA GLU A 421 26.55 27.56 28.82
C GLU A 421 25.50 27.77 27.71
N PHE A 422 24.22 27.52 28.01
CA PHE A 422 23.09 27.65 27.06
C PHE A 422 22.98 29.06 26.46
N PHE A 423 23.07 30.11 27.27
CA PHE A 423 22.98 31.49 26.77
C PHE A 423 24.24 31.95 26.03
N GLN A 424 25.39 31.28 26.19
CA GLN A 424 26.59 31.57 25.41
C GLN A 424 26.52 30.99 23.99
N VAL A 425 25.74 29.92 23.77
CA VAL A 425 25.56 29.34 22.45
C VAL A 425 24.81 30.35 21.54
N GLY A 426 25.35 30.61 20.35
CA GLY A 426 24.78 31.57 19.40
C GLY A 426 24.90 33.05 19.80
N SER A 427 25.65 33.36 20.85
CA SER A 427 25.93 34.76 21.28
C SER A 427 27.25 35.32 20.74
N ALA A 428 27.91 34.59 19.85
CA ALA A 428 29.12 35.07 19.18
C ALA A 428 28.72 36.06 18.07
N LEU A 429 28.48 37.33 18.47
CA LEU A 429 28.58 38.53 17.66
C LEU A 429 29.80 39.31 18.14
#